data_7edc22d0e78e9cfc2e3a15909aebe30a
#
_entry.id   7edc22d0e78e9cfc2e3a15909aebe30a
#
_cell.length_a   1.000
_cell.length_b   1.000
_cell.length_c   1.000
_cell.angle_alpha   90.00
_cell.angle_beta   90.00
_cell.angle_gamma   90.00
#
_symmetry.space_group_name_H-M   'P 1'
#
loop_
_entity.id
_entity.type
_entity.pdbx_description
1 polymer ?
#
loop_
_entity_poly.entity_id
_entity_poly.type
_entity_poly.pdbx_seq_one_letter_code
_entity_poly.pdbx_strand_id
1 'polypeptide(L)'
;INRNGKAMRVRARRGVVLACGGYSANPEMLSNYCGYTDTPPAGSPHNTGDGIYMLQKAGADLWHMRNRMYSAGFHLAIQVPDFKSAFLIPPSVSTRDGWIEIAADNTRFYDESLPYGLTHYKVIRHGNYFDTPHQWVGPVHRIFDETVRRDGGAMVGEHGWNNVVENYRWSRDNSAEVEKGWILKADTIAELAAKMG
;
A
#
# COMPACT_ATOMS: atom_id res chain seq x y z
N ILE A 1 11.24 -18.00 -24.24
CA ILE A 1 10.03 -18.68 -23.76
C ILE A 1 10.45 -20.07 -23.26
N ASN A 2 9.94 -20.45 -22.08
CA ASN A 2 10.04 -21.82 -21.60
C ASN A 2 8.70 -22.54 -21.88
N ARG A 3 8.76 -23.63 -22.61
CA ARG A 3 7.60 -24.48 -22.88
C ARG A 3 7.91 -25.91 -22.46
N ASN A 4 7.23 -26.40 -21.42
CA ASN A 4 7.42 -27.74 -20.87
C ASN A 4 8.89 -28.06 -20.53
N GLY A 5 9.57 -27.11 -19.87
CA GLY A 5 10.98 -27.25 -19.49
C GLY A 5 12.01 -27.00 -20.61
N LYS A 6 11.57 -26.76 -21.85
CA LYS A 6 12.45 -26.48 -22.98
C LYS A 6 12.47 -25.00 -23.34
N ALA A 7 13.66 -24.42 -23.40
CA ALA A 7 13.84 -23.05 -23.89
C ALA A 7 13.54 -22.97 -25.39
N MET A 8 12.63 -22.07 -25.76
CA MET A 8 12.30 -21.77 -27.17
C MET A 8 12.65 -20.32 -27.49
N ARG A 9 13.24 -20.12 -28.67
CA ARG A 9 13.43 -18.78 -29.23
C ARG A 9 12.37 -18.51 -30.29
N VAL A 10 11.64 -17.41 -30.12
CA VAL A 10 10.62 -16.99 -31.09
C VAL A 10 11.01 -15.61 -31.62
N ARG A 11 11.08 -15.49 -32.94
CA ARG A 11 11.32 -14.21 -33.61
C ARG A 11 9.98 -13.61 -34.06
N ALA A 12 9.63 -12.45 -33.51
CA ALA A 12 8.48 -11.69 -33.96
C ALA A 12 8.85 -10.86 -35.20
N ARG A 13 7.98 -10.85 -36.22
CA ARG A 13 8.21 -10.07 -37.45
C ARG A 13 7.90 -8.58 -37.29
N ARG A 14 6.95 -8.22 -36.44
CA ARG A 14 6.47 -6.83 -36.29
C ARG A 14 6.83 -6.18 -34.97
N GLY A 15 7.03 -6.95 -33.92
CA GLY A 15 7.37 -6.46 -32.60
C GLY A 15 6.94 -7.40 -31.50
N VAL A 16 7.32 -7.08 -30.27
CA VAL A 16 6.95 -7.79 -29.04
C VAL A 16 6.29 -6.80 -28.10
N VAL A 17 5.15 -7.18 -27.54
CA VAL A 17 4.45 -6.40 -26.51
C VAL A 17 4.81 -7.01 -25.17
N LEU A 18 5.34 -6.19 -24.24
CA LEU A 18 5.59 -6.56 -22.86
C LEU A 18 4.44 -6.07 -21.98
N ALA A 19 3.76 -7.01 -21.34
CA ALA A 19 2.65 -6.75 -20.43
C ALA A 19 2.81 -7.55 -19.13
N CYS A 20 4.06 -7.67 -18.65
CA CYS A 20 4.44 -8.51 -17.51
C CYS A 20 4.48 -7.76 -16.17
N GLY A 21 3.79 -6.62 -16.07
CA GLY A 21 3.70 -5.83 -14.86
C GLY A 21 4.91 -4.94 -14.58
N GLY A 22 4.90 -4.31 -13.43
CA GLY A 22 5.95 -3.40 -12.97
C GLY A 22 6.92 -4.06 -11.98
N TYR A 23 7.43 -3.25 -11.04
CA TYR A 23 8.46 -3.67 -10.06
C TYR A 23 8.05 -3.46 -8.60
N SER A 24 6.76 -3.34 -8.32
CA SER A 24 6.25 -3.05 -6.96
C SER A 24 6.54 -4.13 -5.92
N ALA A 25 6.89 -5.34 -6.35
CA ALA A 25 7.28 -6.45 -5.49
C ALA A 25 8.80 -6.73 -5.53
N ASN A 26 9.60 -5.80 -6.06
CA ASN A 26 11.06 -5.94 -6.11
C ASN A 26 11.72 -4.91 -5.18
N PRO A 27 12.17 -5.33 -3.97
CA PRO A 27 12.75 -4.40 -2.99
C PRO A 27 14.02 -3.72 -3.48
N GLU A 28 14.83 -4.39 -4.31
CA GLU A 28 16.03 -3.77 -4.90
C GLU A 28 15.68 -2.62 -5.85
N MET A 29 14.73 -2.84 -6.76
CA MET A 29 14.25 -1.78 -7.65
C MET A 29 13.54 -0.65 -6.89
N LEU A 30 12.78 -0.98 -5.84
CA LEU A 30 12.16 0.02 -4.97
C LEU A 30 13.21 0.88 -4.27
N SER A 31 14.25 0.26 -3.73
CA SER A 31 15.38 0.98 -3.13
C SER A 31 16.09 1.88 -4.13
N ASN A 32 16.48 1.32 -5.28
CA ASN A 32 17.27 2.04 -6.28
C ASN A 32 16.51 3.18 -6.95
N TYR A 33 15.23 2.98 -7.25
CA TYR A 33 14.45 3.98 -7.99
C TYR A 33 13.58 4.87 -7.11
N CYS A 34 13.12 4.37 -5.97
CA CYS A 34 12.16 5.08 -5.12
C CYS A 34 12.73 5.48 -3.76
N GLY A 35 13.85 4.89 -3.34
CA GLY A 35 14.54 5.22 -2.09
C GLY A 35 13.94 4.55 -0.84
N TYR A 36 13.17 3.48 -0.99
CA TYR A 36 12.64 2.68 0.12
C TYR A 36 12.45 1.21 -0.25
N THR A 37 12.36 0.33 0.75
CA THR A 37 12.29 -1.13 0.59
C THR A 37 11.16 -1.80 1.34
N ASP A 38 10.55 -1.10 2.28
CA ASP A 38 9.63 -1.63 3.29
C ASP A 38 8.15 -1.57 2.92
N THR A 39 7.84 -1.23 1.67
CA THR A 39 6.47 -1.17 1.19
C THR A 39 6.07 -2.52 0.57
N PRO A 40 5.13 -3.24 1.17
CA PRO A 40 4.64 -4.49 0.60
C PRO A 40 3.87 -4.21 -0.70
N PRO A 41 3.89 -5.13 -1.68
CA PRO A 41 3.13 -4.95 -2.90
C PRO A 41 1.64 -5.02 -2.61
N ALA A 42 0.92 -4.01 -3.06
CA ALA A 42 -0.54 -3.95 -2.94
C ALA A 42 -1.27 -4.72 -4.05
N GLY A 43 -0.54 -5.19 -5.02
CA GLY A 43 -1.02 -5.99 -6.14
C GLY A 43 -0.36 -7.36 -6.17
N SER A 44 -0.03 -7.82 -7.37
CA SER A 44 0.63 -9.10 -7.57
C SER A 44 2.02 -9.13 -6.92
N PRO A 45 2.33 -10.16 -6.10
CA PRO A 45 3.69 -10.37 -5.58
C PRO A 45 4.69 -10.77 -6.68
N HIS A 46 4.21 -10.96 -7.91
CA HIS A 46 5.02 -11.31 -9.08
C HIS A 46 5.40 -10.10 -9.94
N ASN A 47 5.09 -8.87 -9.51
CA ASN A 47 5.54 -7.65 -10.16
C ASN A 47 7.00 -7.36 -9.80
N THR A 48 7.91 -8.19 -10.28
CA THR A 48 9.34 -8.22 -9.91
C THR A 48 10.25 -7.44 -10.87
N GLY A 49 9.68 -6.79 -11.90
CA GLY A 49 10.44 -5.95 -12.82
C GLY A 49 11.09 -6.71 -13.98
N ASP A 50 10.74 -7.96 -14.22
CA ASP A 50 11.36 -8.80 -15.25
C ASP A 50 11.32 -8.17 -16.64
N GLY A 51 10.20 -7.52 -17.00
CA GLY A 51 10.07 -6.80 -18.25
C GLY A 51 11.04 -5.62 -18.38
N ILE A 52 11.27 -4.92 -17.29
CA ILE A 52 12.23 -3.81 -17.23
C ILE A 52 13.64 -4.32 -17.48
N TYR A 53 14.07 -5.38 -16.78
CA TYR A 53 15.37 -5.99 -17.00
C TYR A 53 15.56 -6.51 -18.43
N MET A 54 14.53 -7.13 -19.01
CA MET A 54 14.58 -7.59 -20.39
C MET A 54 14.76 -6.43 -21.37
N LEU A 55 14.06 -5.33 -21.17
CA LEU A 55 14.16 -4.14 -22.02
C LEU A 55 15.52 -3.46 -21.89
N GLN A 56 16.04 -3.31 -20.68
CA GLN A 56 17.38 -2.75 -20.45
C GLN A 56 18.45 -3.60 -21.17
N LYS A 57 18.37 -4.93 -21.08
CA LYS A 57 19.27 -5.83 -21.84
C LYS A 57 19.14 -5.68 -23.35
N ALA A 58 18.02 -5.22 -23.85
CA ALA A 58 17.79 -4.92 -25.26
C ALA A 58 18.19 -3.49 -25.66
N GLY A 59 18.74 -2.69 -24.73
CA GLY A 59 19.21 -1.33 -24.96
C GLY A 59 18.20 -0.23 -24.70
N ALA A 60 17.10 -0.51 -24.00
CA ALA A 60 16.14 0.51 -23.61
C ALA A 60 16.62 1.29 -22.38
N ASP A 61 16.35 2.58 -22.37
CA ASP A 61 16.59 3.45 -21.23
C ASP A 61 15.37 3.49 -20.29
N LEU A 62 15.63 3.91 -19.04
CA LEU A 62 14.62 4.14 -18.02
C LEU A 62 14.37 5.64 -17.85
N TRP A 63 13.12 6.01 -17.68
CA TRP A 63 12.71 7.38 -17.51
C TRP A 63 11.68 7.53 -16.39
N HIS A 64 11.80 8.58 -15.57
CA HIS A 64 10.85 8.94 -14.51
C HIS A 64 10.53 7.80 -13.51
N MET A 65 11.51 6.97 -13.16
CA MET A 65 11.31 5.82 -12.29
C MET A 65 10.87 6.19 -10.86
N ARG A 66 11.13 7.41 -10.41
CA ARG A 66 10.67 7.94 -9.12
C ARG A 66 9.22 8.42 -9.13
N ASN A 67 8.65 8.69 -10.29
CA ASN A 67 7.26 9.13 -10.41
C ASN A 67 6.29 7.97 -10.18
N ARG A 68 5.92 7.78 -8.95
CA ARG A 68 4.94 6.78 -8.53
C ARG A 68 3.71 7.43 -7.94
N MET A 69 2.59 6.74 -8.07
CA MET A 69 1.32 7.16 -7.48
C MET A 69 1.14 6.70 -6.03
N TYR A 70 2.22 6.38 -5.30
CA TYR A 70 2.05 5.95 -3.90
C TYR A 70 1.43 7.05 -3.03
N SER A 71 1.78 8.29 -3.31
CA SER A 71 1.21 9.44 -2.62
C SER A 71 -0.10 9.92 -3.24
N ALA A 72 -0.52 9.35 -4.34
CA ALA A 72 -1.86 9.61 -4.84
C ALA A 72 -2.92 9.12 -3.85
N GLY A 73 -2.46 8.45 -2.81
CA GLY A 73 -3.18 8.27 -1.60
C GLY A 73 -4.52 7.60 -1.79
N PHE A 74 -4.67 6.81 -2.83
CA PHE A 74 -5.94 6.15 -3.06
C PHE A 74 -6.22 5.10 -2.00
N HIS A 75 -5.17 4.54 -1.39
CA HIS A 75 -5.34 3.44 -0.45
C HIS A 75 -4.18 3.36 0.53
N LEU A 76 -4.48 2.95 1.76
CA LEU A 76 -3.50 2.42 2.69
C LEU A 76 -3.20 0.97 2.33
N ALA A 77 -1.95 0.57 2.46
CA ALA A 77 -1.54 -0.81 2.32
C ALA A 77 -1.37 -1.44 3.71
N ILE A 78 -2.12 -2.48 4.01
CA ILE A 78 -2.02 -3.21 5.27
C ILE A 78 -1.43 -4.57 5.00
N GLN A 79 -0.28 -4.84 5.59
CA GLN A 79 0.35 -6.15 5.60
C GLN A 79 -0.11 -6.92 6.84
N VAL A 80 -0.66 -8.09 6.65
CA VAL A 80 -1.00 -9.02 7.71
C VAL A 80 -0.19 -10.31 7.57
N PRO A 81 0.11 -11.02 8.67
CA PRO A 81 1.03 -12.17 8.62
C PRO A 81 0.60 -13.29 7.67
N ASP A 82 -0.69 -13.47 7.48
CA ASP A 82 -1.25 -14.60 6.74
C ASP A 82 -1.16 -14.44 5.21
N PHE A 83 -0.81 -13.26 4.71
CA PHE A 83 -0.80 -12.96 3.27
C PHE A 83 0.50 -12.33 2.80
N LYS A 84 0.94 -12.69 1.60
CA LYS A 84 2.17 -12.15 0.99
C LYS A 84 1.99 -10.74 0.40
N SER A 85 0.78 -10.41 -0.01
CA SER A 85 0.43 -9.09 -0.54
C SER A 85 -0.33 -8.28 0.49
N ALA A 86 -0.15 -6.96 0.47
CA ALA A 86 -0.90 -6.07 1.33
C ALA A 86 -2.36 -5.94 0.88
N PHE A 87 -3.25 -5.73 1.83
CA PHE A 87 -4.60 -5.28 1.55
C PHE A 87 -4.60 -3.78 1.30
N LEU A 88 -5.34 -3.34 0.29
CA LEU A 88 -5.60 -1.93 0.05
C LEU A 88 -6.88 -1.52 0.77
N ILE A 89 -6.79 -0.52 1.60
CA ILE A 89 -7.94 0.03 2.31
C ILE A 89 -8.22 1.42 1.76
N PRO A 90 -9.42 1.63 1.20
CA PRO A 90 -9.81 2.95 0.72
C PRO A 90 -9.81 3.96 1.88
N PRO A 91 -9.32 5.16 1.69
CA PRO A 91 -9.33 6.19 2.72
C PRO A 91 -10.74 6.68 3.05
N SER A 92 -11.67 6.56 2.10
CA SER A 92 -13.07 6.98 2.25
C SER A 92 -13.97 5.98 2.99
N VAL A 93 -13.40 4.96 3.62
CA VAL A 93 -14.19 3.90 4.29
C VAL A 93 -14.96 4.43 5.49
N SER A 94 -14.46 5.46 6.13
CA SER A 94 -15.22 6.14 7.17
C SER A 94 -15.57 7.56 6.71
N THR A 95 -16.83 7.79 6.41
CA THR A 95 -17.40 9.14 6.21
C THR A 95 -17.64 9.85 7.54
N ARG A 96 -17.23 9.24 8.64
CA ARG A 96 -17.47 9.73 10.00
C ARG A 96 -16.18 10.18 10.65
N ASP A 97 -16.30 11.20 11.47
CA ASP A 97 -15.27 11.62 12.42
C ASP A 97 -15.00 10.48 13.43
N GLY A 98 -13.86 10.46 14.05
CA GLY A 98 -13.52 9.49 15.08
C GLY A 98 -12.36 8.56 14.71
N TRP A 99 -11.58 8.93 13.72
CA TRP A 99 -10.31 8.29 13.39
C TRP A 99 -9.22 9.29 13.06
N ILE A 100 -7.99 8.91 13.31
CA ILE A 100 -6.79 9.66 12.96
C ILE A 100 -5.72 8.72 12.43
N GLU A 101 -4.76 9.29 11.72
CA GLU A 101 -3.52 8.57 11.33
C GLU A 101 -2.31 9.22 11.98
N ILE A 102 -1.47 8.39 12.58
CA ILE A 102 -0.20 8.80 13.16
C ILE A 102 0.96 8.12 12.44
N ALA A 103 2.03 8.86 12.24
CA ALA A 103 3.26 8.37 11.64
C ALA A 103 4.07 7.50 12.64
N ALA A 104 5.17 6.92 12.17
CA ALA A 104 6.07 6.09 12.99
C ALA A 104 6.68 6.83 14.19
N ASP A 105 6.74 8.16 14.16
CA ASP A 105 7.20 9.01 15.26
C ASP A 105 6.09 9.40 16.24
N ASN A 106 4.92 8.77 16.13
CA ASN A 106 3.70 9.04 16.91
C ASN A 106 3.13 10.44 16.72
N THR A 107 3.45 11.12 15.64
CA THR A 107 2.86 12.43 15.32
C THR A 107 1.75 12.30 14.28
N ARG A 108 0.71 13.14 14.42
CA ARG A 108 -0.29 13.33 13.36
C ARG A 108 0.34 14.21 12.27
N PHE A 109 0.35 13.76 11.04
CA PHE A 109 1.13 14.37 9.97
C PHE A 109 0.29 15.05 8.88
N TYR A 110 -1.04 14.89 8.90
CA TYR A 110 -1.95 15.55 7.96
C TYR A 110 -3.35 15.75 8.58
N ASP A 111 -4.23 16.41 7.86
CA ASP A 111 -5.63 16.63 8.27
C ASP A 111 -6.53 15.64 7.50
N GLU A 112 -7.06 14.67 8.19
CA GLU A 112 -7.89 13.59 7.63
C GLU A 112 -9.27 14.10 7.18
N SER A 113 -9.71 15.29 7.65
CA SER A 113 -10.99 15.88 7.28
C SER A 113 -11.01 16.50 5.88
N LEU A 114 -9.84 16.76 5.31
CA LEU A 114 -9.73 17.38 4.00
C LEU A 114 -10.03 16.40 2.85
N PRO A 115 -10.51 16.91 1.70
CA PRO A 115 -10.83 16.05 0.57
C PRO A 115 -9.64 15.19 0.17
N TYR A 116 -9.91 13.94 0.06
CA TYR A 116 -8.99 12.92 -0.40
C TYR A 116 -8.28 13.32 -1.71
N GLY A 117 -7.03 12.95 -1.83
CA GLY A 117 -6.20 13.28 -3.00
C GLY A 117 -5.47 14.63 -2.91
N LEU A 118 -5.93 15.56 -2.07
CA LEU A 118 -5.23 16.84 -1.88
C LEU A 118 -4.27 16.83 -0.69
N THR A 119 -4.51 15.95 0.30
CA THR A 119 -3.84 16.02 1.60
C THR A 119 -3.22 14.73 2.07
N HIS A 120 -3.56 13.63 1.45
CA HIS A 120 -3.07 12.31 1.86
C HIS A 120 -1.55 12.22 1.68
N TYR A 121 -0.84 11.94 2.78
CA TYR A 121 0.62 11.94 2.82
C TYR A 121 1.29 13.25 2.37
N LYS A 122 0.62 14.36 2.58
CA LYS A 122 1.17 15.68 2.35
C LYS A 122 1.27 16.46 3.66
N VAL A 123 2.32 17.22 3.80
CA VAL A 123 2.48 18.19 4.89
C VAL A 123 2.20 19.58 4.39
N ILE A 124 1.52 20.40 5.21
CA ILE A 124 1.29 21.80 4.92
C ILE A 124 2.38 22.61 5.60
N ARG A 125 3.16 23.35 4.81
CA ARG A 125 4.13 24.31 5.32
C ARG A 125 3.95 25.64 4.59
N HIS A 126 3.80 26.72 5.36
CA HIS A 126 3.60 28.07 4.81
C HIS A 126 2.48 28.16 3.76
N GLY A 127 1.39 27.43 3.97
CA GLY A 127 0.25 27.41 3.05
C GLY A 127 0.44 26.57 1.77
N ASN A 128 1.55 25.87 1.64
CA ASN A 128 1.81 24.99 0.51
C ASN A 128 1.81 23.51 0.94
N TYR A 129 1.40 22.65 0.02
CA TYR A 129 1.42 21.21 0.19
C TYR A 129 2.73 20.63 -0.34
N PHE A 130 3.40 19.83 0.49
CA PHE A 130 4.60 19.09 0.12
C PHE A 130 4.36 17.60 0.31
N ASP A 131 4.90 16.79 -0.59
CA ASP A 131 4.88 15.34 -0.40
C ASP A 131 5.71 14.98 0.84
N THR A 132 5.12 14.20 1.74
CA THR A 132 5.82 13.69 2.91
C THR A 132 6.73 12.54 2.45
N PRO A 133 8.03 12.59 2.73
CA PRO A 133 8.90 11.47 2.44
C PRO A 133 8.42 10.19 3.13
N HIS A 134 8.34 9.11 2.37
CA HIS A 134 7.81 7.84 2.86
C HIS A 134 8.50 7.36 4.15
N GLN A 135 9.82 7.49 4.22
CA GLN A 135 10.60 7.11 5.39
C GLN A 135 10.29 7.90 6.67
N TRP A 136 9.58 9.00 6.56
CA TRP A 136 9.17 9.81 7.73
C TRP A 136 7.77 9.47 8.22
N VAL A 137 6.98 8.83 7.37
CA VAL A 137 5.56 8.57 7.65
C VAL A 137 5.31 7.12 8.07
N GLY A 138 5.90 6.19 7.38
CA GLY A 138 5.58 4.78 7.56
C GLY A 138 6.47 4.03 8.58
N PRO A 139 5.95 3.04 9.26
CA PRO A 139 4.57 2.59 9.18
C PRO A 139 3.59 3.59 9.79
N VAL A 140 2.38 3.65 9.22
CA VAL A 140 1.30 4.51 9.71
C VAL A 140 0.33 3.68 10.52
N HIS A 141 -0.09 4.20 11.67
CA HIS A 141 -1.12 3.59 12.48
C HIS A 141 -2.43 4.37 12.33
N ARG A 142 -3.49 3.68 11.93
CA ARG A 142 -4.84 4.23 11.95
C ARG A 142 -5.49 3.90 13.29
N ILE A 143 -5.82 4.94 14.05
CA ILE A 143 -6.48 4.85 15.34
C ILE A 143 -7.93 5.29 15.17
N PHE A 144 -8.86 4.53 15.69
CA PHE A 144 -10.29 4.80 15.59
C PHE A 144 -11.03 4.29 16.83
N ASP A 145 -12.18 4.87 17.10
CA ASP A 145 -13.00 4.50 18.25
C ASP A 145 -13.97 3.35 17.95
N GLU A 146 -14.62 2.89 18.99
CA GLU A 146 -15.60 1.79 18.91
C GLU A 146 -16.83 2.18 18.07
N THR A 147 -17.19 3.46 18.00
CA THR A 147 -18.31 3.93 17.19
C THR A 147 -18.01 3.76 15.71
N VAL A 148 -16.83 4.19 15.28
CA VAL A 148 -16.35 4.00 13.89
C VAL A 148 -16.28 2.52 13.56
N ARG A 149 -15.77 1.70 14.45
CA ARG A 149 -15.69 0.25 14.25
C ARG A 149 -17.06 -0.37 14.01
N ARG A 150 -18.03 -0.10 14.86
CA ARG A 150 -19.38 -0.70 14.81
C ARG A 150 -20.21 -0.23 13.62
N ASP A 151 -20.03 1.01 13.20
CA ASP A 151 -20.83 1.66 12.17
C ASP A 151 -20.36 1.38 10.73
N GLY A 152 -19.55 0.38 10.54
CA GLY A 152 -19.12 -0.05 9.21
C GLY A 152 -17.63 -0.26 9.05
N GLY A 153 -16.89 -0.16 10.18
CA GLY A 153 -15.47 -0.45 10.23
C GLY A 153 -14.57 0.60 9.56
N ALA A 154 -13.51 0.99 10.26
CA ALA A 154 -12.50 1.89 9.69
C ALA A 154 -11.54 1.19 8.73
N MET A 155 -11.59 -0.13 8.67
CA MET A 155 -10.63 -0.99 7.99
C MET A 155 -11.30 -1.98 7.05
N VAL A 156 -12.42 -1.61 6.44
CA VAL A 156 -13.08 -2.48 5.45
C VAL A 156 -12.37 -2.35 4.12
N GLY A 157 -11.60 -3.35 3.77
CA GLY A 157 -10.96 -3.43 2.47
C GLY A 157 -11.93 -3.88 1.40
N GLU A 158 -12.42 -2.99 0.56
CA GLU A 158 -13.04 -3.40 -0.69
C GLU A 158 -11.96 -3.70 -1.73
N HIS A 159 -12.01 -4.90 -2.24
CA HIS A 159 -10.90 -5.58 -2.93
C HIS A 159 -10.87 -5.39 -4.43
N GLY A 160 -11.47 -4.35 -4.97
CA GLY A 160 -11.56 -4.19 -6.41
C GLY A 160 -10.21 -4.28 -7.14
N TRP A 161 -9.11 -4.01 -6.45
CA TRP A 161 -7.78 -3.99 -7.04
C TRP A 161 -6.86 -5.09 -6.50
N ASN A 162 -7.30 -5.82 -5.47
CA ASN A 162 -6.54 -6.88 -4.80
C ASN A 162 -7.09 -8.28 -5.08
N ASN A 163 -7.55 -8.55 -6.28
CA ASN A 163 -8.03 -9.87 -6.69
C ASN A 163 -6.98 -11.00 -6.55
N VAL A 164 -5.77 -10.65 -6.20
CA VAL A 164 -4.66 -11.58 -5.96
C VAL A 164 -4.42 -11.86 -4.48
N VAL A 165 -5.10 -11.17 -3.57
CA VAL A 165 -5.09 -11.49 -2.14
C VAL A 165 -6.23 -12.47 -1.90
N GLU A 166 -5.86 -13.68 -1.58
CA GLU A 166 -6.66 -14.89 -1.51
C GLU A 166 -8.01 -14.71 -0.80
N ASN A 167 -9.04 -14.27 -1.52
CA ASN A 167 -10.46 -14.30 -1.14
C ASN A 167 -10.83 -13.93 0.30
N TYR A 168 -9.99 -13.22 1.05
CA TYR A 168 -10.34 -12.77 2.38
C TYR A 168 -11.37 -11.62 2.28
N ARG A 169 -12.46 -11.77 2.97
CA ARG A 169 -13.48 -10.71 3.12
C ARG A 169 -13.38 -10.12 4.51
N TRP A 170 -13.06 -8.86 4.57
CA TRP A 170 -13.07 -8.11 5.81
C TRP A 170 -14.47 -8.11 6.43
N SER A 171 -14.54 -8.31 7.73
CA SER A 171 -15.81 -8.23 8.44
C SER A 171 -16.33 -6.78 8.43
N ARG A 172 -17.65 -6.63 8.39
CA ARG A 172 -18.27 -5.31 8.25
C ARG A 172 -17.90 -4.35 9.38
N ASP A 173 -17.74 -4.89 10.58
CA ASP A 173 -17.48 -4.16 11.81
C ASP A 173 -16.06 -4.43 12.38
N ASN A 174 -15.21 -5.04 11.60
CA ASN A 174 -13.84 -5.42 11.97
C ASN A 174 -13.71 -6.35 13.20
N SER A 175 -14.78 -7.03 13.61
CA SER A 175 -14.75 -7.97 14.74
C SER A 175 -13.81 -9.15 14.47
N ALA A 176 -13.89 -9.73 13.29
CA ALA A 176 -13.05 -10.86 12.91
C ALA A 176 -11.56 -10.49 12.84
N GLU A 177 -11.24 -9.27 12.43
CA GLU A 177 -9.85 -8.78 12.34
C GLU A 177 -9.29 -8.46 13.73
N VAL A 178 -10.14 -8.05 14.67
CA VAL A 178 -9.75 -7.92 16.09
C VAL A 178 -9.47 -9.29 16.70
N GLU A 179 -10.33 -10.29 16.46
CA GLU A 179 -10.11 -11.66 16.93
C GLU A 179 -8.84 -12.30 16.37
N LYS A 180 -8.48 -11.99 15.14
CA LYS A 180 -7.23 -12.42 14.51
C LYS A 180 -5.99 -11.68 15.02
N GLY A 181 -6.16 -10.60 15.78
CA GLY A 181 -5.08 -9.76 16.22
C GLY A 181 -4.48 -8.86 15.12
N TRP A 182 -5.15 -8.73 13.98
CA TRP A 182 -4.72 -7.81 12.93
C TRP A 182 -5.06 -6.36 13.29
N ILE A 183 -6.08 -6.16 14.10
CA ILE A 183 -6.48 -4.88 14.68
C ILE A 183 -6.31 -5.00 16.20
N LEU A 184 -5.49 -4.11 16.76
CA LEU A 184 -5.29 -4.04 18.21
C LEU A 184 -6.49 -3.34 18.84
N LYS A 185 -6.98 -3.89 19.95
CA LYS A 185 -8.06 -3.31 20.75
C LYS A 185 -7.63 -3.11 22.19
N ALA A 186 -8.01 -1.98 22.77
CA ALA A 186 -7.81 -1.65 24.17
C ALA A 186 -8.96 -0.77 24.68
N ASP A 187 -9.16 -0.74 25.99
CA ASP A 187 -10.19 0.09 26.62
C ASP A 187 -9.70 1.52 26.90
N THR A 188 -8.38 1.73 26.90
CA THR A 188 -7.76 3.04 27.09
C THR A 188 -6.66 3.31 26.05
N ILE A 189 -6.39 4.59 25.80
CA ILE A 189 -5.29 5.01 24.93
C ILE A 189 -3.94 4.52 25.44
N ALA A 190 -3.72 4.53 26.76
CA ALA A 190 -2.48 4.06 27.36
C ALA A 190 -2.25 2.57 27.13
N GLU A 191 -3.29 1.74 27.27
CA GLU A 191 -3.22 0.31 26.95
C GLU A 191 -3.01 0.06 25.46
N LEU A 192 -3.65 0.86 24.59
CA LEU A 192 -3.45 0.76 23.16
C LEU A 192 -2.00 1.08 22.80
N ALA A 193 -1.47 2.16 23.31
CA ALA A 193 -0.07 2.55 23.10
C ALA A 193 0.91 1.45 23.57
N ALA A 194 0.65 0.85 24.74
CA ALA A 194 1.48 -0.26 25.21
C ALA A 194 1.43 -1.51 24.32
N LYS A 195 0.30 -1.75 23.64
CA LYS A 195 0.18 -2.87 22.67
C LYS A 195 0.85 -2.57 21.33
N MET A 196 0.97 -1.30 20.99
CA MET A 196 1.63 -0.87 19.75
C MET A 196 3.17 -0.92 19.84
N GLY A 197 3.74 -0.82 21.03
CA GLY A 197 5.18 -0.90 21.29
C GLY A 197 5.83 0.46 21.50
#